data_617c8593830976dffbb862532224ce3f
#
_entry.id   617c8593830976dffbb862532224ce3f
#
_cell.length_a   1.000
_cell.length_b   1.000
_cell.length_c   1.000
_cell.angle_alpha   90.00
_cell.angle_beta   90.00
_cell.angle_gamma   90.00
#
_symmetry.space_group_name_H-M   'P 1'
#
loop_
_entity.id
_entity.type
_entity.pdbx_description
1 polymer ?
#
loop_
_entity_poly.entity_id
_entity_poly.type
_entity_poly.pdbx_seq_one_letter_code
_entity_poly.pdbx_strand_id
1 'polypeptide(L)'
;MYKNYIFDLYGTLIDIRTDEWSEEPWEEFAAWLTGNGMPYTGSEVKALYDNEVNRLTSVKTKYTSPEIDIIPVFEVICKKHRPDITDEEVWKAGEQFRIITTKMIKLYPNTKKVLTGLKKAGKKVYLLSNAQRVFTWQELVKTGIVDDFDDIFISS
;
A
#
# COMPACT_ATOMS: atom_id res chain seq x y z
N MET A 1 -19.40 1.94 29.10
CA MET A 1 -19.12 2.67 27.84
C MET A 1 -17.68 2.39 27.44
N TYR A 2 -17.42 2.02 26.17
CA TYR A 2 -16.07 1.69 25.68
C TYR A 2 -15.14 2.90 25.74
N LYS A 3 -13.86 2.65 26.02
CA LYS A 3 -12.81 3.69 26.09
C LYS A 3 -11.94 3.71 24.81
N ASN A 4 -11.77 2.56 24.18
CA ASN A 4 -10.92 2.35 23.02
C ASN A 4 -11.76 1.91 21.82
N TYR A 5 -11.46 2.45 20.64
CA TYR A 5 -12.08 2.12 19.37
C TYR A 5 -11.01 1.75 18.37
N ILE A 6 -11.15 0.59 17.74
CA ILE A 6 -10.24 0.10 16.73
C ILE A 6 -11.01 0.04 15.41
N PHE A 7 -10.48 0.68 14.38
CA PHE A 7 -11.06 0.70 13.05
C PHE A 7 -10.20 -0.08 12.08
N ASP A 8 -10.84 -0.79 11.17
CA ASP A 8 -10.26 -1.19 9.91
C ASP A 8 -10.26 0.01 8.94
N LEU A 9 -9.50 -0.08 7.84
CA LEU A 9 -9.31 1.02 6.91
C LEU A 9 -10.18 0.89 5.65
N TYR A 10 -9.82 -0.08 4.80
CA TYR A 10 -10.42 -0.23 3.48
C TYR A 10 -11.83 -0.82 3.57
N GLY A 11 -12.78 -0.17 2.90
CA GLY A 11 -14.20 -0.55 3.02
C GLY A 11 -14.86 -0.10 4.33
N THR A 12 -14.11 0.50 5.25
CA THR A 12 -14.60 0.99 6.56
C THR A 12 -14.46 2.51 6.68
N LEU A 13 -13.27 3.04 6.53
CA LEU A 13 -12.99 4.48 6.61
C LEU A 13 -12.71 5.10 5.24
N ILE A 14 -12.11 4.34 4.35
CA ILE A 14 -11.70 4.75 3.00
C ILE A 14 -12.39 3.86 1.97
N ASP A 15 -12.97 4.50 0.94
CA ASP A 15 -13.38 3.89 -0.32
C ASP A 15 -12.24 4.05 -1.33
N ILE A 16 -11.74 2.93 -1.87
CA ILE A 16 -10.64 2.92 -2.82
C ILE A 16 -10.94 1.97 -3.97
N ARG A 17 -10.51 2.34 -5.16
CA ARG A 17 -10.45 1.47 -6.34
C ARG A 17 -9.08 1.53 -6.97
N THR A 18 -8.51 0.36 -7.21
CA THR A 18 -7.23 0.18 -7.88
C THR A 18 -7.40 -0.63 -9.15
N ASP A 19 -6.46 -0.47 -10.06
CA ASP A 19 -6.36 -1.25 -11.28
C ASP A 19 -4.92 -1.74 -11.43
N GLU A 20 -4.71 -2.98 -11.06
CA GLU A 20 -3.43 -3.69 -11.22
C GLU A 20 -3.54 -4.76 -12.34
N TRP A 21 -4.69 -4.79 -13.06
CA TRP A 21 -5.05 -5.85 -14.00
C TRP A 21 -4.86 -5.45 -15.45
N SER A 22 -5.21 -4.20 -15.80
CA SER A 22 -5.07 -3.69 -17.16
C SER A 22 -3.61 -3.40 -17.52
N GLU A 23 -3.32 -3.24 -18.80
CA GLU A 23 -1.97 -2.98 -19.32
C GLU A 23 -1.50 -1.56 -19.00
N GLU A 24 -2.40 -0.58 -19.05
CA GLU A 24 -2.08 0.84 -18.92
C GLU A 24 -1.26 1.19 -17.65
N PRO A 25 -1.64 0.78 -16.42
CA PRO A 25 -0.83 1.07 -15.24
C PRO A 25 0.57 0.46 -15.27
N TRP A 26 0.72 -0.70 -15.91
CA TRP A 26 2.03 -1.33 -16.04
C TRP A 26 2.94 -0.61 -17.04
N GLU A 27 2.38 -0.11 -18.14
CA GLU A 27 3.14 0.73 -19.09
C GLU A 27 3.55 2.06 -18.43
N GLU A 28 2.66 2.68 -17.65
CA GLU A 28 2.97 3.90 -16.90
C GLU A 28 4.06 3.65 -15.84
N PHE A 29 3.97 2.55 -15.11
CA PHE A 29 5.00 2.18 -14.12
C PHE A 29 6.35 1.85 -14.78
N ALA A 30 6.35 1.15 -15.91
CA ALA A 30 7.56 0.88 -16.70
C ALA A 30 8.19 2.18 -17.20
N ALA A 31 7.40 3.14 -17.66
CA ALA A 31 7.90 4.45 -18.07
C ALA A 31 8.54 5.21 -16.89
N TRP A 32 7.93 5.18 -15.71
CA TRP A 32 8.51 5.76 -14.50
C TRP A 32 9.82 5.09 -14.10
N LEU A 33 9.88 3.74 -14.10
CA LEU A 33 11.10 2.98 -13.83
C LEU A 33 12.22 3.33 -14.82
N THR A 34 11.90 3.39 -16.12
CA THR A 34 12.84 3.76 -17.18
C THR A 34 13.40 5.17 -16.97
N GLY A 35 12.55 6.13 -16.59
CA GLY A 35 12.97 7.50 -16.22
C GLY A 35 13.91 7.56 -15.02
N ASN A 36 13.90 6.51 -14.17
CA ASN A 36 14.78 6.36 -13.01
C ASN A 36 15.97 5.40 -13.25
N GLY A 37 16.29 5.12 -14.53
CA GLY A 37 17.45 4.30 -14.90
C GLY A 37 17.22 2.79 -14.83
N MET A 38 15.97 2.37 -14.78
CA MET A 38 15.55 0.96 -14.73
C MET A 38 14.66 0.64 -15.94
N PRO A 39 15.25 0.34 -17.12
CA PRO A 39 14.49 0.17 -18.36
C PRO A 39 13.67 -1.11 -18.36
N TYR A 40 12.34 -0.94 -18.50
CA TYR A 40 11.36 -2.01 -18.64
C TYR A 40 10.30 -1.66 -19.67
N THR A 41 9.70 -2.69 -20.25
CA THR A 41 8.34 -2.62 -20.82
C THR A 41 7.31 -2.95 -19.76
N GLY A 42 6.04 -2.56 -19.95
CA GLY A 42 4.97 -2.88 -19.02
C GLY A 42 4.79 -4.39 -18.83
N SER A 43 4.88 -5.15 -19.91
CA SER A 43 4.77 -6.61 -19.88
C SER A 43 5.94 -7.28 -19.11
N GLU A 44 7.16 -6.77 -19.23
CA GLU A 44 8.32 -7.30 -18.50
C GLU A 44 8.23 -7.06 -17.01
N VAL A 45 7.89 -5.83 -16.60
CA VAL A 45 7.78 -5.53 -15.17
C VAL A 45 6.60 -6.25 -14.52
N LYS A 46 5.46 -6.36 -15.25
CA LYS A 46 4.32 -7.14 -14.78
C LYS A 46 4.66 -8.62 -14.57
N ALA A 47 5.30 -9.23 -15.56
CA ALA A 47 5.71 -10.63 -15.45
C ALA A 47 6.67 -10.87 -14.28
N LEU A 48 7.61 -9.96 -14.05
CA LEU A 48 8.54 -10.06 -12.93
C LEU A 48 7.82 -9.90 -11.59
N TYR A 49 6.93 -8.92 -11.48
CA TYR A 49 6.09 -8.71 -10.30
C TYR A 49 5.26 -9.96 -9.97
N ASP A 50 4.50 -10.48 -10.94
CA ASP A 50 3.65 -11.66 -10.76
C ASP A 50 4.47 -12.90 -10.35
N ASN A 51 5.65 -13.10 -10.94
CA ASN A 51 6.55 -14.20 -10.60
C ASN A 51 7.05 -14.09 -9.16
N GLU A 52 7.46 -12.91 -8.72
CA GLU A 52 7.96 -12.69 -7.35
C GLU A 52 6.85 -12.81 -6.31
N VAL A 53 5.67 -12.27 -6.58
CA VAL A 53 4.49 -12.46 -5.72
C VAL A 53 4.16 -13.95 -5.59
N ASN A 54 4.11 -14.68 -6.70
CA ASN A 54 3.87 -16.12 -6.69
C ASN A 54 4.95 -16.88 -5.91
N ARG A 55 6.22 -16.51 -6.05
CA ARG A 55 7.33 -17.10 -5.31
C ARG A 55 7.15 -16.91 -3.80
N LEU A 56 6.82 -15.71 -3.35
CA LEU A 56 6.63 -15.39 -1.93
C LEU A 56 5.39 -16.07 -1.35
N THR A 57 4.29 -16.10 -2.09
CA THR A 57 3.03 -16.74 -1.65
C THR A 57 3.11 -18.27 -1.65
N SER A 58 4.02 -18.86 -2.44
CA SER A 58 4.21 -20.31 -2.52
C SER A 58 5.02 -20.87 -1.35
N VAL A 59 5.59 -20.06 -0.47
CA VAL A 59 6.32 -20.51 0.70
C VAL A 59 5.35 -21.19 1.66
N LYS A 60 5.59 -22.47 1.93
CA LYS A 60 4.78 -23.24 2.88
C LYS A 60 4.96 -22.68 4.29
N THR A 61 3.88 -22.19 4.86
CA THR A 61 3.81 -21.75 6.25
C THR A 61 2.78 -22.58 7.01
N LYS A 62 2.72 -22.43 8.33
CA LYS A 62 1.66 -23.02 9.16
C LYS A 62 0.29 -22.36 8.97
N TYR A 63 0.23 -21.26 8.22
CA TYR A 63 -0.98 -20.49 7.96
C TYR A 63 -1.54 -20.83 6.57
N THR A 64 -2.86 -20.88 6.45
CA THR A 64 -3.57 -21.18 5.19
C THR A 64 -3.46 -20.04 4.16
N SER A 65 -3.29 -18.82 4.62
CA SER A 65 -3.15 -17.64 3.76
C SER A 65 -2.07 -16.73 4.37
N PRO A 66 -0.78 -17.02 4.09
CA PRO A 66 0.30 -16.20 4.61
C PRO A 66 0.24 -14.82 3.95
N GLU A 67 0.36 -13.80 4.76
CA GLU A 67 0.60 -12.44 4.27
C GLU A 67 2.06 -12.34 3.80
N ILE A 68 2.28 -11.63 2.70
CA ILE A 68 3.61 -11.31 2.20
C ILE A 68 3.89 -9.83 2.39
N ASP A 69 5.15 -9.49 2.63
CA ASP A 69 5.62 -8.12 2.46
C ASP A 69 5.92 -7.90 0.97
N ILE A 70 5.37 -6.83 0.40
CA ILE A 70 5.53 -6.54 -1.03
C ILE A 70 6.86 -5.83 -1.35
N ILE A 71 7.53 -5.25 -0.37
CA ILE A 71 8.81 -4.54 -0.59
C ILE A 71 9.86 -5.41 -1.27
N PRO A 72 10.08 -6.69 -0.89
CA PRO A 72 11.01 -7.56 -1.61
C PRO A 72 10.72 -7.72 -3.11
N VAL A 73 9.45 -7.59 -3.53
CA VAL A 73 9.09 -7.64 -4.95
C VAL A 73 9.64 -6.42 -5.69
N PHE A 74 9.44 -5.22 -5.13
CA PHE A 74 9.99 -3.99 -5.69
C PHE A 74 11.52 -3.97 -5.63
N GLU A 75 12.10 -4.55 -4.58
CA GLU A 75 13.56 -4.68 -4.47
C GLU A 75 14.14 -5.50 -5.64
N VAL A 76 13.54 -6.65 -5.96
CA VAL A 76 13.97 -7.49 -7.11
C VAL A 76 13.82 -6.73 -8.43
N ILE A 77 12.68 -6.02 -8.63
CA ILE A 77 12.45 -5.22 -9.83
C ILE A 77 13.53 -4.14 -9.97
N CYS A 78 13.80 -3.40 -8.92
CA CYS A 78 14.74 -2.29 -8.97
C CYS A 78 16.19 -2.75 -9.09
N LYS A 79 16.61 -3.72 -8.28
CA LYS A 79 18.00 -4.20 -8.24
C LYS A 79 18.45 -4.92 -9.53
N LYS A 80 17.53 -5.39 -10.35
CA LYS A 80 17.85 -5.99 -11.65
C LYS A 80 18.61 -5.02 -12.56
N HIS A 81 18.33 -3.74 -12.50
CA HIS A 81 18.98 -2.70 -13.32
C HIS A 81 19.86 -1.76 -12.50
N ARG A 82 19.56 -1.59 -11.21
CA ARG A 82 20.31 -0.75 -10.28
C ARG A 82 20.67 -1.53 -9.01
N PRO A 83 21.74 -2.34 -9.00
CA PRO A 83 22.14 -3.13 -7.85
C PRO A 83 22.49 -2.31 -6.60
N ASP A 84 22.85 -1.04 -6.80
CA ASP A 84 23.21 -0.06 -5.77
C ASP A 84 22.03 0.76 -5.22
N ILE A 85 20.80 0.47 -5.68
CA ILE A 85 19.60 1.22 -5.26
C ILE A 85 19.40 1.13 -3.74
N THR A 86 19.03 2.24 -3.14
CA THR A 86 18.77 2.32 -1.70
C THR A 86 17.37 1.82 -1.33
N ASP A 87 17.18 1.43 -0.06
CA ASP A 87 15.87 1.01 0.46
C ASP A 87 14.82 2.12 0.32
N GLU A 88 15.23 3.40 0.47
CA GLU A 88 14.34 4.54 0.27
C GLU A 88 13.85 4.64 -1.18
N GLU A 89 14.71 4.39 -2.16
CA GLU A 89 14.34 4.41 -3.58
C GLU A 89 13.45 3.21 -3.95
N VAL A 90 13.69 2.04 -3.35
CA VAL A 90 12.81 0.87 -3.47
C VAL A 90 11.43 1.17 -2.89
N TRP A 91 11.38 1.81 -1.72
CA TRP A 91 10.13 2.24 -1.11
C TRP A 91 9.36 3.20 -2.02
N LYS A 92 10.04 4.19 -2.61
CA LYS A 92 9.46 5.13 -3.58
C LYS A 92 8.90 4.43 -4.82
N ALA A 93 9.53 3.35 -5.28
CA ALA A 93 8.99 2.55 -6.39
C ALA A 93 7.65 1.89 -6.01
N GLY A 94 7.55 1.34 -4.82
CA GLY A 94 6.29 0.80 -4.29
C GLY A 94 5.20 1.87 -4.14
N GLU A 95 5.53 3.03 -3.60
CA GLU A 95 4.59 4.16 -3.50
C GLU A 95 4.11 4.61 -4.88
N GLN A 96 5.03 4.74 -5.83
CA GLN A 96 4.69 5.17 -7.21
C GLN A 96 3.79 4.17 -7.91
N PHE A 97 4.08 2.87 -7.77
CA PHE A 97 3.20 1.82 -8.28
C PHE A 97 1.78 1.97 -7.73
N ARG A 98 1.64 2.18 -6.42
CA ARG A 98 0.32 2.36 -5.79
C ARG A 98 -0.38 3.62 -6.26
N ILE A 99 0.33 4.72 -6.48
CA ILE A 99 -0.22 5.96 -7.03
C ILE A 99 -0.79 5.71 -8.43
N ILE A 100 0.00 5.08 -9.31
CA ILE A 100 -0.39 4.78 -10.70
C ILE A 100 -1.61 3.86 -10.76
N THR A 101 -1.63 2.83 -9.93
CA THR A 101 -2.72 1.85 -9.93
C THR A 101 -3.99 2.35 -9.24
N THR A 102 -3.92 3.44 -8.46
CA THR A 102 -5.09 3.98 -7.75
C THR A 102 -5.96 4.84 -8.67
N LYS A 103 -7.12 4.33 -9.04
CA LYS A 103 -8.10 5.05 -9.89
C LYS A 103 -9.03 5.95 -9.07
N MET A 104 -9.27 5.64 -7.81
CA MET A 104 -10.08 6.47 -6.92
C MET A 104 -9.72 6.18 -5.46
N ILE A 105 -9.62 7.22 -4.66
CA ILE A 105 -9.52 7.14 -3.20
C ILE A 105 -10.28 8.30 -2.56
N LYS A 106 -11.12 8.00 -1.58
CA LYS A 106 -11.85 9.00 -0.80
C LYS A 106 -12.27 8.44 0.56
N LEU A 107 -12.49 9.32 1.53
CA LEU A 107 -13.12 8.95 2.79
C LEU A 107 -14.61 8.65 2.59
N TYR A 108 -15.15 7.72 3.37
CA TYR A 108 -16.61 7.61 3.50
C TYR A 108 -17.19 8.87 4.16
N PRO A 109 -18.46 9.23 3.87
CA PRO A 109 -19.02 10.55 4.21
C PRO A 109 -18.93 10.95 5.68
N ASN A 110 -18.91 10.04 6.61
CA ASN A 110 -18.90 10.35 8.04
C ASN A 110 -17.57 10.03 8.74
N THR A 111 -16.55 9.56 8.03
CA THR A 111 -15.27 9.12 8.60
C THR A 111 -14.68 10.19 9.52
N LYS A 112 -14.41 11.39 9.00
CA LYS A 112 -13.83 12.48 9.80
C LYS A 112 -14.69 12.87 10.99
N LYS A 113 -16.01 12.93 10.81
CA LYS A 113 -16.94 13.28 11.88
C LYS A 113 -16.91 12.27 13.03
N VAL A 114 -16.84 10.98 12.70
CA VAL A 114 -16.78 9.90 13.71
C VAL A 114 -15.45 9.94 14.46
N LEU A 115 -14.32 9.96 13.76
CA LEU A 115 -12.99 9.98 14.37
C LEU A 115 -12.82 11.20 15.28
N THR A 116 -13.10 12.39 14.75
CA THR A 116 -13.03 13.65 15.53
C THR A 116 -14.00 13.64 16.73
N GLY A 117 -15.21 13.11 16.55
CA GLY A 117 -16.21 13.01 17.61
C GLY A 117 -15.76 12.12 18.77
N LEU A 118 -15.15 10.98 18.46
CA LEU A 118 -14.60 10.07 19.46
C LEU A 118 -13.45 10.73 20.24
N LYS A 119 -12.52 11.39 19.55
CA LYS A 119 -11.41 12.10 20.21
C LYS A 119 -11.93 13.23 21.12
N LYS A 120 -12.90 14.03 20.66
CA LYS A 120 -13.55 15.06 21.49
C LYS A 120 -14.25 14.50 22.73
N ALA A 121 -14.76 13.27 22.63
CA ALA A 121 -15.36 12.55 23.75
C ALA A 121 -14.31 11.86 24.66
N GLY A 122 -13.02 12.15 24.49
CA GLY A 122 -11.92 11.59 25.29
C GLY A 122 -11.69 10.09 25.07
N LYS A 123 -12.07 9.59 23.89
CA LYS A 123 -11.85 8.19 23.53
C LYS A 123 -10.50 8.02 22.83
N LYS A 124 -9.93 6.82 22.98
CA LYS A 124 -8.77 6.40 22.21
C LYS A 124 -9.19 5.75 20.90
N VAL A 125 -8.53 6.13 19.83
CA VAL A 125 -8.85 5.70 18.47
C VAL A 125 -7.62 5.08 17.83
N TYR A 126 -7.76 3.86 17.35
CA TYR A 126 -6.67 3.08 16.74
C TYR A 126 -7.07 2.62 15.35
N LEU A 127 -6.09 2.54 14.47
CA LEU A 127 -6.22 1.87 13.18
C LEU A 127 -5.56 0.49 13.28
N LEU A 128 -6.24 -0.54 12.77
CA LEU A 128 -5.70 -1.88 12.55
C LEU A 128 -6.07 -2.31 11.15
N SER A 129 -5.09 -2.38 10.25
CA SER A 129 -5.30 -2.71 8.85
C SER A 129 -4.41 -3.87 8.42
N ASN A 130 -5.03 -4.88 7.79
CA ASN A 130 -4.32 -5.93 7.09
C ASN A 130 -3.98 -5.43 5.68
N ALA A 131 -2.81 -4.84 5.50
CA ALA A 131 -2.42 -4.15 4.30
C ALA A 131 -0.90 -3.97 4.18
N GLN A 132 -0.45 -3.50 3.01
CA GLN A 132 0.94 -3.17 2.75
C GLN A 132 1.26 -1.75 3.21
N ARG A 133 2.19 -1.60 4.14
CA ARG A 133 2.55 -0.30 4.72
C ARG A 133 2.98 0.72 3.67
N VAL A 134 3.75 0.30 2.67
CA VAL A 134 4.23 1.15 1.58
C VAL A 134 3.08 1.78 0.77
N PHE A 135 1.94 1.11 0.69
CA PHE A 135 0.74 1.62 0.02
C PHE A 135 -0.11 2.45 0.97
N THR A 136 -0.38 1.90 2.14
CA THR A 136 -1.37 2.43 3.09
C THR A 136 -0.93 3.75 3.72
N TRP A 137 0.36 3.92 4.01
CA TRP A 137 0.84 5.11 4.69
C TRP A 137 0.58 6.40 3.89
N GLN A 138 0.93 6.40 2.61
CA GLN A 138 0.67 7.55 1.74
C GLN A 138 -0.82 7.84 1.54
N GLU A 139 -1.66 6.80 1.56
CA GLU A 139 -3.12 6.94 1.44
C GLU A 139 -3.73 7.58 2.68
N LEU A 140 -3.24 7.23 3.88
CA LEU A 140 -3.61 7.89 5.14
C LEU A 140 -3.21 9.36 5.13
N VAL A 141 -2.00 9.67 4.68
CA VAL A 141 -1.52 11.07 4.54
C VAL A 141 -2.38 11.82 3.52
N LYS A 142 -2.62 11.26 2.35
CA LYS A 142 -3.41 11.86 1.27
C LYS A 142 -4.85 12.15 1.69
N THR A 143 -5.46 11.26 2.47
CA THR A 143 -6.83 11.42 2.99
C THR A 143 -6.90 12.29 4.24
N GLY A 144 -5.75 12.63 4.82
CA GLY A 144 -5.63 13.55 5.95
C GLY A 144 -6.19 12.99 7.26
N ILE A 145 -6.14 11.67 7.49
CA ILE A 145 -6.66 11.04 8.73
C ILE A 145 -5.57 10.48 9.65
N VAL A 146 -4.29 10.63 9.32
CA VAL A 146 -3.17 10.13 10.15
C VAL A 146 -3.29 10.61 11.60
N ASP A 147 -3.52 11.92 11.80
CA ASP A 147 -3.58 12.56 13.12
C ASP A 147 -4.87 12.26 13.90
N ASP A 148 -5.82 11.60 13.25
CA ASP A 148 -7.08 11.21 13.92
C ASP A 148 -6.93 9.95 14.77
N PHE A 149 -5.80 9.24 14.67
CA PHE A 149 -5.52 8.04 15.45
C PHE A 149 -4.53 8.30 16.58
N ASP A 150 -4.69 7.58 17.67
CA ASP A 150 -3.72 7.55 18.77
C ASP A 150 -2.54 6.61 18.42
N ASP A 151 -2.81 5.55 17.63
CA ASP A 151 -1.79 4.70 17.05
C ASP A 151 -2.31 3.97 15.79
N ILE A 152 -1.38 3.53 14.92
CA ILE A 152 -1.67 2.93 13.62
C ILE A 152 -0.89 1.61 13.48
N PHE A 153 -1.62 0.52 13.33
CA PHE A 153 -1.08 -0.82 13.14
C PHE A 153 -1.41 -1.29 11.71
N ILE A 154 -0.37 -1.55 10.93
CA ILE A 154 -0.44 -2.09 9.57
C ILE A 154 0.40 -3.37 9.59
N SER A 155 -0.13 -4.46 9.02
CA SER A 155 0.42 -5.81 9.19
C SER A 155 1.76 -6.04 8.50
N SER A 156 2.09 -5.29 7.47
CA SER A 156 3.37 -5.44 6.72
C SER A 156 3.98 -4.11 6.32
#